data_5a77a41a16c4b06e34f0a8be358dacb3
#
_entry.id   5a77a41a16c4b06e34f0a8be358dacb3
#
_cell.length_a   1.000
_cell.length_b   1.000
_cell.length_c   1.000
_cell.angle_alpha   90.00
_cell.angle_beta   90.00
_cell.angle_gamma   90.00
#
_symmetry.space_group_name_H-M   'P 1'
#
loop_
_entity.id
_entity.type
_entity.pdbx_description
1 polymer ?
#
loop_
_entity_poly.entity_id
_entity_poly.type
_entity_poly.pdbx_seq_one_letter_code
_entity_poly.pdbx_strand_id
1 'polypeptide(L)'
;MGLRRKRGRHRRRKDRTLPLGSAVIVASAVAGVYLTAAPEGASAVASSVYVSPRGDDRDAGTLESPFRTLEKAFSVAKAGTVIEVRGGTYYPARTLHSSVDGTARDRVELRPYRAEQVRVDGSRLRPGSALLALSADNWTVTGIEFRHAPGGGLVCTSCTGTVFTNLSTHGNGDTGLTLRGSGSDNNVIRNLDSYDNHDDATGGKRADGIAITHGSGRGNVITGVRAFNNSDDGVDLWRWASPVTIEHTWSFGNGENRWHIPHFRGDGSGFQLGGDAPAPSPAHVVRNSAAWGNTQYGFAALGNTGAIRVRRTTAYGNQAAGYSFPGSHARLERNLAVSNGRAKTDTGATAVSRGSHWTPGRSSGWNPGAATPPFVTTDPVTARGARRQDGSLPVTSFLVVADGSEIGSTME
;
A
#
# COMPACT_ATOMS: atom_id res chain seq x y z
N MET A 1 -42.05 -49.91 39.37
CA MET A 1 -42.07 -51.09 38.50
C MET A 1 -40.92 -50.94 37.58
N GLY A 2 -39.86 -51.54 37.67
CA GLY A 2 -39.45 -52.92 37.87
C GLY A 2 -38.36 -53.21 36.86
N LEU A 3 -37.10 -53.22 37.34
CA LEU A 3 -36.18 -54.36 37.37
C LEU A 3 -35.72 -54.89 35.98
N ARG A 4 -34.49 -55.23 35.63
CA ARG A 4 -33.30 -55.81 36.28
C ARG A 4 -32.18 -55.88 35.21
N ARG A 5 -30.92 -55.54 35.49
CA ARG A 5 -29.76 -56.39 35.89
C ARG A 5 -29.40 -57.53 34.91
N LYS A 6 -28.16 -57.59 34.44
CA LYS A 6 -26.99 -58.41 34.91
C LYS A 6 -25.88 -58.33 33.85
N ARG A 7 -24.65 -57.97 34.16
CA ARG A 7 -23.52 -58.66 34.79
C ARG A 7 -22.93 -59.83 34.01
N GLY A 8 -21.66 -59.76 33.80
CA GLY A 8 -20.68 -60.81 34.00
C GLY A 8 -19.64 -60.86 32.87
N ARG A 9 -18.43 -60.48 33.06
CA ARG A 9 -17.24 -61.06 33.72
C ARG A 9 -16.51 -62.14 32.88
N HIS A 10 -15.25 -61.92 32.71
CA HIS A 10 -13.99 -62.64 32.97
C HIS A 10 -13.16 -62.99 31.73
N ARG A 11 -12.00 -62.41 31.64
CA ARG A 11 -10.64 -62.93 31.97
C ARG A 11 -10.23 -64.21 31.26
N ARG A 12 -9.11 -64.15 30.46
CA ARG A 12 -7.85 -64.88 30.78
C ARG A 12 -6.75 -64.52 29.74
N ARG A 13 -5.61 -64.20 30.32
CA ARG A 13 -4.27 -64.26 29.70
C ARG A 13 -3.94 -65.70 29.34
N LYS A 14 -3.17 -65.92 28.28
CA LYS A 14 -2.10 -66.94 28.28
C LYS A 14 -1.04 -66.53 27.25
N ASP A 15 0.16 -66.43 27.76
CA ASP A 15 1.41 -66.42 27.03
C ASP A 15 1.61 -67.75 26.28
N ARG A 16 2.29 -67.74 25.13
CA ARG A 16 3.46 -68.59 24.90
C ARG A 16 3.99 -68.58 23.45
N THR A 17 5.26 -68.26 23.36
CA THR A 17 6.33 -68.84 22.51
C THR A 17 6.24 -68.83 21.01
N LEU A 18 7.26 -68.15 20.45
CA LEU A 18 7.77 -68.29 19.08
C LEU A 18 8.15 -69.72 18.71
N PRO A 19 8.16 -70.05 17.44
CA PRO A 19 9.38 -70.58 16.87
C PRO A 19 9.84 -69.84 15.59
N LEU A 20 11.13 -69.94 15.39
CA LEU A 20 11.91 -69.56 14.20
C LEU A 20 11.44 -70.32 12.93
N GLY A 21 11.54 -69.67 11.80
CA GLY A 21 11.81 -70.40 10.57
C GLY A 21 11.22 -69.81 9.31
N SER A 22 12.10 -69.51 8.41
CA SER A 22 11.98 -69.36 6.96
C SER A 22 12.00 -67.93 6.41
N ALA A 23 13.19 -67.50 6.03
CA ALA A 23 13.43 -66.36 5.16
C ALA A 23 12.89 -66.65 3.76
N VAL A 24 11.84 -65.92 3.36
CA VAL A 24 11.45 -65.82 1.95
C VAL A 24 12.03 -64.51 1.41
N ILE A 25 13.04 -64.69 0.55
CA ILE A 25 13.58 -63.55 -0.21
C ILE A 25 12.57 -63.21 -1.29
N VAL A 26 11.81 -62.15 -1.08
CA VAL A 26 11.03 -61.51 -2.14
C VAL A 26 11.93 -60.52 -2.83
N ALA A 27 12.40 -60.83 -4.01
CA ALA A 27 13.06 -59.90 -4.89
C ALA A 27 12.07 -58.86 -5.38
N SER A 28 12.06 -57.69 -4.72
CA SER A 28 11.29 -56.54 -5.19
C SER A 28 12.04 -55.93 -6.37
N ALA A 29 11.52 -56.15 -7.58
CA ALA A 29 11.93 -55.35 -8.75
C ALA A 29 11.57 -53.88 -8.51
N VAL A 30 12.57 -53.07 -8.19
CA VAL A 30 12.43 -51.59 -8.18
C VAL A 30 12.34 -51.16 -9.64
N ALA A 31 11.16 -50.97 -10.15
CA ALA A 31 10.93 -50.24 -11.39
C ALA A 31 11.36 -48.77 -11.10
N GLY A 32 12.54 -48.41 -11.53
CA GLY A 32 12.98 -47.01 -11.51
C GLY A 32 12.08 -46.17 -12.41
N VAL A 33 11.16 -45.42 -11.81
CA VAL A 33 10.50 -44.33 -12.51
C VAL A 33 11.56 -43.23 -12.67
N TYR A 34 12.17 -43.18 -13.83
CA TYR A 34 12.94 -42.03 -14.25
C TYR A 34 11.91 -40.89 -14.46
N LEU A 35 11.67 -40.09 -13.43
CA LEU A 35 11.13 -38.75 -13.60
C LEU A 35 12.15 -37.99 -14.44
N THR A 36 11.97 -37.94 -15.73
CA THR A 36 12.62 -36.94 -16.57
C THR A 36 12.11 -35.60 -16.07
N ALA A 37 12.95 -34.89 -15.28
CA ALA A 37 12.71 -33.50 -15.00
C ALA A 37 12.53 -32.82 -16.37
N ALA A 38 11.35 -32.25 -16.60
CA ALA A 38 11.15 -31.36 -17.73
C ALA A 38 12.28 -30.32 -17.64
N PRO A 39 12.93 -29.94 -18.75
CA PRO A 39 13.93 -28.91 -18.70
C PRO A 39 13.29 -27.68 -18.07
N GLU A 40 13.86 -27.21 -16.95
CA GLU A 40 13.48 -25.91 -16.38
C GLU A 40 13.60 -24.92 -17.54
N GLY A 41 12.48 -24.35 -17.95
CA GLY A 41 12.44 -23.42 -19.06
C GLY A 41 13.53 -22.37 -18.84
N ALA A 42 14.46 -22.28 -19.75
CA ALA A 42 15.50 -21.28 -19.72
C ALA A 42 14.83 -19.93 -19.46
N SER A 43 15.21 -19.25 -18.37
CA SER A 43 14.77 -17.89 -18.11
C SER A 43 15.07 -17.09 -19.37
N ALA A 44 14.05 -16.50 -19.98
CA ALA A 44 14.25 -15.61 -21.10
C ALA A 44 15.26 -14.55 -20.64
N VAL A 45 16.36 -14.38 -21.36
CA VAL A 45 17.32 -13.32 -21.08
C VAL A 45 16.52 -12.01 -21.15
N ALA A 46 16.47 -11.28 -20.04
CA ALA A 46 15.73 -10.01 -19.98
C ALA A 46 16.18 -9.12 -21.14
N SER A 47 15.25 -8.80 -22.04
CA SER A 47 15.57 -7.93 -23.18
C SER A 47 15.43 -6.48 -22.71
N SER A 48 16.54 -5.74 -22.64
CA SER A 48 16.51 -4.32 -22.34
C SER A 48 16.16 -3.51 -23.59
N VAL A 49 15.25 -2.54 -23.43
CA VAL A 49 15.01 -1.48 -24.39
C VAL A 49 15.30 -0.14 -23.73
N TYR A 50 15.96 0.73 -24.46
CA TYR A 50 16.43 2.01 -23.93
C TYR A 50 15.63 3.16 -24.49
N VAL A 51 15.30 4.12 -23.63
CA VAL A 51 14.59 5.35 -23.99
C VAL A 51 15.43 6.56 -23.60
N SER A 52 15.57 7.53 -24.49
CA SER A 52 16.31 8.76 -24.27
C SER A 52 15.59 9.97 -24.88
N PRO A 53 15.55 11.15 -24.24
CA PRO A 53 15.00 12.35 -24.87
C PRO A 53 15.72 12.74 -26.18
N ARG A 54 16.91 12.20 -26.40
CA ARG A 54 17.74 12.42 -27.61
C ARG A 54 17.66 11.27 -28.61
N GLY A 55 16.83 10.24 -28.36
CA GLY A 55 16.67 9.09 -29.23
C GLY A 55 15.76 9.35 -30.44
N ASP A 56 15.54 8.31 -31.22
CA ASP A 56 14.59 8.29 -32.34
C ASP A 56 13.73 7.02 -32.24
N ASP A 57 12.41 7.13 -32.44
CA ASP A 57 11.50 5.98 -32.36
C ASP A 57 11.62 5.03 -33.57
N ARG A 58 12.41 5.41 -34.59
CA ARG A 58 12.82 4.55 -35.72
C ARG A 58 14.05 3.71 -35.40
N ASP A 59 14.77 4.03 -34.33
CA ASP A 59 15.95 3.30 -33.88
C ASP A 59 15.59 1.92 -33.34
N ALA A 60 16.63 1.13 -33.03
CA ALA A 60 16.46 -0.25 -32.53
C ALA A 60 16.10 -0.36 -31.05
N GLY A 61 16.15 0.74 -30.28
CA GLY A 61 15.93 0.75 -28.83
C GLY A 61 17.10 0.16 -28.04
N THR A 62 18.31 0.16 -28.60
CA THR A 62 19.54 -0.22 -27.88
C THR A 62 20.09 0.96 -27.07
N LEU A 63 21.11 0.72 -26.26
CA LEU A 63 21.77 1.79 -25.49
C LEU A 63 22.39 2.85 -26.42
N GLU A 64 22.96 2.44 -27.54
CA GLU A 64 23.61 3.30 -28.53
C GLU A 64 22.59 4.00 -29.45
N SER A 65 21.45 3.36 -29.68
CA SER A 65 20.36 3.84 -30.57
C SER A 65 19.02 3.72 -29.85
N PRO A 66 18.77 4.55 -28.80
CA PRO A 66 17.57 4.44 -27.95
C PRO A 66 16.32 5.00 -28.63
N PHE A 67 15.17 4.50 -28.25
CA PHE A 67 13.89 5.13 -28.57
C PHE A 67 13.82 6.55 -27.99
N ARG A 68 13.02 7.40 -28.63
CA ARG A 68 12.76 8.75 -28.11
C ARG A 68 11.66 8.77 -27.06
N THR A 69 10.60 7.97 -27.25
CA THR A 69 9.38 8.06 -26.45
C THR A 69 9.14 6.81 -25.61
N LEU A 70 8.53 7.01 -24.45
CA LEU A 70 8.04 5.91 -23.60
C LEU A 70 6.93 5.14 -24.33
N GLU A 71 6.09 5.82 -25.12
CA GLU A 71 5.03 5.19 -25.92
C GLU A 71 5.60 4.12 -26.88
N LYS A 72 6.75 4.40 -27.48
CA LYS A 72 7.42 3.42 -28.36
C LYS A 72 7.94 2.23 -27.56
N ALA A 73 8.58 2.46 -26.44
CA ALA A 73 9.07 1.39 -25.58
C ALA A 73 7.93 0.49 -25.06
N PHE A 74 6.82 1.10 -24.63
CA PHE A 74 5.62 0.35 -24.22
C PHE A 74 5.02 -0.49 -25.37
N SER A 75 5.07 0.01 -26.60
CA SER A 75 4.53 -0.70 -27.77
C SER A 75 5.31 -1.96 -28.18
N VAL A 76 6.55 -2.09 -27.74
CA VAL A 76 7.42 -3.24 -28.05
C VAL A 76 7.68 -4.13 -26.83
N ALA A 77 7.18 -3.72 -25.65
CA ALA A 77 7.36 -4.47 -24.42
C ALA A 77 6.65 -5.84 -24.49
N LYS A 78 7.24 -6.82 -23.86
CA LYS A 78 6.72 -8.18 -23.65
C LYS A 78 7.18 -8.68 -22.28
N ALA A 79 6.70 -9.82 -21.84
CA ALA A 79 7.18 -10.44 -20.60
C ALA A 79 8.72 -10.51 -20.55
N GLY A 80 9.31 -10.10 -19.44
CA GLY A 80 10.75 -10.01 -19.25
C GLY A 80 11.43 -8.78 -19.88
N THR A 81 10.68 -7.85 -20.47
CA THR A 81 11.27 -6.61 -20.98
C THR A 81 11.64 -5.66 -19.84
N VAL A 82 12.87 -5.14 -19.87
CA VAL A 82 13.34 -4.05 -19.02
C VAL A 82 13.39 -2.76 -19.84
N ILE A 83 12.55 -1.80 -19.51
CA ILE A 83 12.53 -0.46 -20.12
C ILE A 83 13.47 0.43 -19.30
N GLU A 84 14.67 0.64 -19.82
CA GLU A 84 15.73 1.46 -19.22
C GLU A 84 15.58 2.91 -19.72
N VAL A 85 15.22 3.81 -18.81
CA VAL A 85 14.93 5.20 -19.16
C VAL A 85 16.12 6.10 -18.81
N ARG A 86 16.69 6.78 -19.81
CA ARG A 86 17.77 7.74 -19.60
C ARG A 86 17.27 9.02 -18.92
N GLY A 87 18.14 9.66 -18.19
CA GLY A 87 17.83 10.87 -17.45
C GLY A 87 17.26 12.00 -18.30
N GLY A 88 16.28 12.70 -17.77
CA GLY A 88 15.61 13.81 -18.43
C GLY A 88 14.13 13.90 -18.11
N THR A 89 13.45 14.84 -18.78
CA THR A 89 11.99 14.98 -18.68
C THR A 89 11.33 14.51 -19.96
N TYR A 90 10.37 13.62 -19.81
CA TYR A 90 9.56 13.05 -20.89
C TYR A 90 8.16 13.67 -20.83
N TYR A 91 7.65 14.07 -21.97
CA TYR A 91 6.32 14.65 -22.13
C TYR A 91 5.48 13.73 -23.03
N PRO A 92 4.78 12.74 -22.49
CA PRO A 92 3.92 11.87 -23.28
C PRO A 92 2.85 12.65 -24.03
N ALA A 93 2.57 12.27 -25.28
CA ALA A 93 1.52 12.89 -26.06
C ALA A 93 0.12 12.34 -25.74
N ARG A 94 0.08 11.20 -25.05
CA ARG A 94 -1.12 10.51 -24.57
C ARG A 94 -0.77 9.70 -23.34
N THR A 95 -1.78 9.24 -22.61
CA THR A 95 -1.60 8.29 -21.49
C THR A 95 -0.67 7.14 -21.91
N LEU A 96 0.38 6.92 -21.15
CA LEU A 96 1.20 5.71 -21.29
C LEU A 96 0.35 4.52 -20.85
N HIS A 97 0.10 3.59 -21.74
CA HIS A 97 -0.78 2.46 -21.47
C HIS A 97 -0.10 1.13 -21.79
N SER A 98 -0.29 0.14 -20.92
CA SER A 98 0.06 -1.25 -21.21
C SER A 98 -0.99 -2.22 -20.70
N SER A 99 -1.26 -3.25 -21.51
CA SER A 99 -2.00 -4.47 -21.15
C SER A 99 -1.14 -5.72 -21.34
N VAL A 100 0.17 -5.55 -21.43
CA VAL A 100 1.13 -6.65 -21.61
C VAL A 100 1.51 -7.20 -20.25
N ASP A 101 1.13 -8.43 -19.98
CA ASP A 101 1.49 -9.10 -18.73
C ASP A 101 2.96 -9.51 -18.70
N GLY A 102 3.59 -9.29 -17.54
CA GLY A 102 4.75 -10.03 -17.13
C GLY A 102 4.36 -11.35 -16.48
N THR A 103 5.35 -12.12 -16.09
CA THR A 103 5.16 -13.27 -15.19
C THR A 103 5.86 -13.03 -13.87
N ALA A 104 5.62 -13.85 -12.86
CA ALA A 104 6.32 -13.73 -11.58
C ALA A 104 7.86 -13.86 -11.74
N ARG A 105 8.32 -14.59 -12.76
CA ARG A 105 9.73 -14.78 -13.08
C ARG A 105 10.25 -13.74 -14.09
N ASP A 106 9.46 -13.42 -15.10
CA ASP A 106 9.83 -12.54 -16.22
C ASP A 106 8.93 -11.30 -16.17
N ARG A 107 9.17 -10.44 -15.19
CA ARG A 107 8.41 -9.19 -14.99
C ARG A 107 8.69 -8.19 -16.11
N VAL A 108 7.75 -7.31 -16.39
CA VAL A 108 8.05 -6.11 -17.16
C VAL A 108 8.53 -5.03 -16.21
N GLU A 109 9.67 -4.43 -16.47
CA GLU A 109 10.26 -3.41 -15.60
C GLU A 109 10.34 -2.06 -16.31
N LEU A 110 9.94 -1.00 -15.63
CA LEU A 110 10.14 0.39 -16.04
C LEU A 110 11.01 1.08 -14.98
N ARG A 111 12.24 1.46 -15.36
CA ARG A 111 13.21 2.02 -14.42
C ARG A 111 14.20 3.00 -15.03
N PRO A 112 14.82 3.87 -14.25
CA PRO A 112 15.94 4.70 -14.71
C PRO A 112 17.16 3.84 -15.05
N TYR A 113 17.84 4.23 -16.09
CA TYR A 113 19.17 3.70 -16.39
C TYR A 113 20.17 4.22 -15.35
N ARG A 114 20.85 3.31 -14.65
CA ARG A 114 21.91 3.60 -13.66
C ARG A 114 21.54 4.69 -12.63
N ALA A 115 20.29 4.72 -12.16
CA ALA A 115 19.80 5.72 -11.21
C ALA A 115 19.84 7.18 -11.73
N GLU A 116 19.84 7.40 -13.03
CA GLU A 116 19.67 8.73 -13.63
C GLU A 116 18.30 9.31 -13.24
N GLN A 117 18.20 10.62 -13.08
CA GLN A 117 16.93 11.26 -12.72
C GLN A 117 15.96 11.30 -13.90
N VAL A 118 14.86 10.59 -13.78
CA VAL A 118 13.80 10.50 -14.79
C VAL A 118 12.52 11.16 -14.29
N ARG A 119 11.99 12.09 -15.09
CA ARG A 119 10.70 12.75 -14.86
C ARG A 119 9.76 12.48 -16.02
N VAL A 120 8.55 12.06 -15.72
CA VAL A 120 7.46 11.93 -16.70
C VAL A 120 6.42 12.98 -16.35
N ASP A 121 6.26 13.96 -17.25
CA ASP A 121 5.46 15.16 -17.03
C ASP A 121 4.24 15.15 -17.95
N GLY A 122 3.06 15.08 -17.33
CA GLY A 122 1.77 14.97 -18.01
C GLY A 122 1.15 16.29 -18.47
N SER A 123 1.84 17.43 -18.29
CA SER A 123 1.30 18.77 -18.57
C SER A 123 0.83 18.98 -20.02
N ARG A 124 1.22 18.08 -20.94
CA ARG A 124 0.80 18.11 -22.35
C ARG A 124 -0.33 17.15 -22.68
N LEU A 125 -0.81 16.40 -21.70
CA LEU A 125 -1.93 15.46 -21.89
C LEU A 125 -3.26 16.20 -22.01
N ARG A 126 -4.23 15.54 -22.59
CA ARG A 126 -5.62 16.06 -22.66
C ARG A 126 -6.25 16.11 -21.26
N PRO A 127 -7.15 17.06 -21.00
CA PRO A 127 -7.86 17.12 -19.72
C PRO A 127 -8.43 15.77 -19.29
N GLY A 128 -8.30 15.45 -18.00
CA GLY A 128 -8.76 14.18 -17.39
C GLY A 128 -7.93 12.93 -17.70
N SER A 129 -6.85 13.05 -18.51
CA SER A 129 -5.99 11.90 -18.81
C SER A 129 -5.06 11.55 -17.66
N ALA A 130 -4.98 10.27 -17.33
CA ALA A 130 -3.93 9.77 -16.45
C ALA A 130 -2.58 9.74 -17.16
N LEU A 131 -1.48 9.83 -16.39
CA LEU A 131 -0.14 9.78 -16.97
C LEU A 131 0.28 8.36 -17.34
N LEU A 132 0.11 7.41 -16.44
CA LEU A 132 0.35 5.98 -16.67
C LEU A 132 -0.90 5.18 -16.31
N ALA A 133 -1.34 4.31 -17.23
CA ALA A 133 -2.43 3.37 -17.00
C ALA A 133 -1.99 1.94 -17.32
N LEU A 134 -1.97 1.09 -16.31
CA LEU A 134 -1.69 -0.33 -16.43
C LEU A 134 -3.00 -1.12 -16.29
N SER A 135 -3.19 -2.09 -17.18
CA SER A 135 -4.18 -3.16 -17.08
C SER A 135 -3.46 -4.47 -17.35
N ALA A 136 -2.43 -4.73 -16.55
CA ALA A 136 -1.44 -5.78 -16.79
C ALA A 136 -0.85 -6.27 -15.47
N ASP A 137 -0.43 -7.52 -15.45
CA ASP A 137 0.13 -8.19 -14.29
C ASP A 137 1.66 -8.15 -14.26
N ASN A 138 2.21 -8.29 -13.04
CA ASN A 138 3.64 -8.50 -12.82
C ASN A 138 4.54 -7.42 -13.44
N TRP A 139 4.16 -6.17 -13.30
CA TRP A 139 5.01 -5.02 -13.60
C TRP A 139 5.84 -4.60 -12.38
N THR A 140 7.00 -4.02 -12.64
CA THR A 140 7.76 -3.25 -11.65
C THR A 140 8.00 -1.86 -12.21
N VAL A 141 7.48 -0.85 -11.52
CA VAL A 141 7.73 0.56 -11.83
C VAL A 141 8.54 1.15 -10.69
N THR A 142 9.75 1.63 -10.98
CA THR A 142 10.66 2.09 -9.93
C THR A 142 11.46 3.33 -10.32
N GLY A 143 11.80 4.18 -9.33
CA GLY A 143 12.79 5.23 -9.44
C GLY A 143 12.40 6.44 -10.30
N ILE A 144 11.13 6.64 -10.63
CA ILE A 144 10.63 7.67 -11.56
C ILE A 144 9.73 8.67 -10.82
N GLU A 145 9.84 9.93 -11.21
CA GLU A 145 8.95 11.02 -10.83
C GLU A 145 7.84 11.16 -11.89
N PHE A 146 6.56 11.04 -11.48
CA PHE A 146 5.37 11.24 -12.30
C PHE A 146 4.63 12.49 -11.82
N ARG A 147 4.38 13.45 -12.71
CA ARG A 147 3.81 14.71 -12.28
C ARG A 147 2.94 15.40 -13.32
N HIS A 148 2.13 16.35 -12.84
CA HIS A 148 1.34 17.27 -13.64
C HIS A 148 0.42 16.60 -14.67
N ALA A 149 -0.07 15.39 -14.39
CA ALA A 149 -1.13 14.81 -15.21
C ALA A 149 -2.43 15.61 -14.98
N PRO A 150 -3.21 15.91 -16.02
CA PRO A 150 -4.51 16.56 -15.84
C PRO A 150 -5.60 15.62 -15.30
N GLY A 151 -5.31 14.39 -15.07
CA GLY A 151 -6.04 13.37 -14.33
C GLY A 151 -5.12 12.68 -13.33
N GLY A 152 -5.30 11.39 -13.07
CA GLY A 152 -4.47 10.63 -12.11
C GLY A 152 -3.02 10.46 -12.55
N GLY A 153 -2.10 10.39 -11.59
CA GLY A 153 -0.70 10.11 -11.87
C GLY A 153 -0.51 8.70 -12.42
N LEU A 154 -0.74 7.70 -11.61
CA LEU A 154 -0.62 6.27 -11.92
C LEU A 154 -1.95 5.57 -11.68
N VAL A 155 -2.43 4.81 -12.63
CA VAL A 155 -3.66 4.02 -12.49
C VAL A 155 -3.39 2.56 -12.85
N CYS A 156 -3.66 1.64 -11.92
CA CYS A 156 -3.55 0.20 -12.13
C CYS A 156 -4.94 -0.42 -12.00
N THR A 157 -5.44 -0.99 -13.08
CA THR A 157 -6.80 -1.56 -13.11
C THR A 157 -6.73 -3.06 -13.27
N SER A 158 -7.24 -3.81 -12.29
CA SER A 158 -7.22 -5.28 -12.24
C SER A 158 -5.81 -5.88 -12.40
N CYS A 159 -4.80 -5.22 -11.82
CA CYS A 159 -3.41 -5.66 -11.87
C CYS A 159 -3.11 -6.67 -10.75
N THR A 160 -2.34 -7.69 -11.04
CA THR A 160 -1.85 -8.66 -10.05
C THR A 160 -0.32 -8.65 -9.97
N GLY A 161 0.22 -8.75 -8.76
CA GLY A 161 1.65 -8.87 -8.52
C GLY A 161 2.49 -7.68 -8.97
N THR A 162 1.90 -6.51 -9.18
CA THR A 162 2.61 -5.31 -9.64
C THR A 162 3.28 -4.59 -8.46
N VAL A 163 4.48 -4.07 -8.70
CA VAL A 163 5.29 -3.37 -7.69
C VAL A 163 5.56 -1.93 -8.14
N PHE A 164 5.09 -0.99 -7.33
CA PHE A 164 5.40 0.44 -7.43
C PHE A 164 6.37 0.80 -6.31
N THR A 165 7.59 1.17 -6.62
CA THR A 165 8.60 1.40 -5.57
C THR A 165 9.55 2.55 -5.89
N ASN A 166 9.99 3.28 -4.86
CA ASN A 166 10.91 4.41 -4.98
C ASN A 166 10.41 5.46 -6.00
N LEU A 167 9.15 5.82 -5.92
CA LEU A 167 8.49 6.74 -6.84
C LEU A 167 8.14 8.07 -6.17
N SER A 168 7.94 9.07 -7.00
CA SER A 168 7.25 10.30 -6.61
C SER A 168 6.10 10.55 -7.58
N THR A 169 4.93 10.92 -7.06
CA THR A 169 3.76 11.29 -7.87
C THR A 169 3.11 12.54 -7.28
N HIS A 170 3.05 13.63 -8.06
CA HIS A 170 2.61 14.90 -7.49
C HIS A 170 2.05 15.89 -8.51
N GLY A 171 1.26 16.85 -8.02
CA GLY A 171 0.69 17.90 -8.85
C GLY A 171 -0.24 17.38 -9.94
N ASN A 172 -0.87 16.22 -9.71
CA ASN A 172 -1.80 15.63 -10.66
C ASN A 172 -3.22 16.11 -10.39
N GLY A 173 -4.06 16.14 -11.43
CA GLY A 173 -5.45 16.60 -11.38
C GLY A 173 -6.45 15.55 -10.87
N ASP A 174 -5.99 14.47 -10.29
CA ASP A 174 -6.72 13.41 -9.59
C ASP A 174 -5.70 12.69 -8.70
N THR A 175 -6.05 11.55 -8.10
CA THR A 175 -5.20 10.75 -7.21
C THR A 175 -3.81 10.46 -7.78
N GLY A 176 -2.79 10.55 -6.92
CA GLY A 176 -1.40 10.27 -7.29
C GLY A 176 -1.17 8.84 -7.78
N LEU A 177 -1.62 7.83 -7.02
CA LEU A 177 -1.61 6.43 -7.43
C LEU A 177 -2.93 5.75 -7.09
N THR A 178 -3.60 5.22 -8.10
CA THR A 178 -4.86 4.48 -7.95
C THR A 178 -4.66 2.99 -8.30
N LEU A 179 -5.06 2.10 -7.40
CA LEU A 179 -5.28 0.68 -7.65
C LEU A 179 -6.78 0.41 -7.62
N ARG A 180 -7.36 -0.17 -8.66
CA ARG A 180 -8.79 -0.43 -8.75
C ARG A 180 -9.13 -1.69 -9.55
N GLY A 181 -10.40 -2.08 -9.53
CA GLY A 181 -10.90 -3.27 -10.24
C GLY A 181 -10.76 -4.55 -9.44
N SER A 182 -11.58 -5.53 -9.77
CA SER A 182 -11.57 -6.85 -9.14
C SER A 182 -10.40 -7.70 -9.63
N GLY A 183 -9.87 -8.56 -8.78
CA GLY A 183 -8.70 -9.40 -9.09
C GLY A 183 -7.37 -8.64 -9.00
N SER A 184 -7.34 -7.46 -8.36
CA SER A 184 -6.08 -6.73 -8.12
C SER A 184 -5.36 -7.32 -6.90
N ASP A 185 -4.67 -8.43 -7.08
CA ASP A 185 -4.04 -9.21 -6.00
C ASP A 185 -2.54 -8.96 -5.87
N ASN A 186 -2.02 -9.05 -4.64
CA ASN A 186 -0.58 -9.09 -4.35
C ASN A 186 0.24 -7.91 -4.91
N ASN A 187 -0.37 -6.73 -4.99
CA ASN A 187 0.36 -5.54 -5.42
C ASN A 187 1.08 -4.88 -4.23
N VAL A 188 2.23 -4.28 -4.50
CA VAL A 188 3.05 -3.61 -3.50
C VAL A 188 3.29 -2.17 -3.91
N ILE A 189 2.89 -1.24 -3.03
CA ILE A 189 3.22 0.19 -3.12
C ILE A 189 4.23 0.47 -2.01
N ARG A 190 5.48 0.76 -2.38
CA ARG A 190 6.56 0.91 -1.42
C ARG A 190 7.41 2.15 -1.70
N ASN A 191 7.81 2.87 -0.63
CA ASN A 191 8.71 4.01 -0.73
C ASN A 191 8.24 5.05 -1.75
N LEU A 192 6.95 5.41 -1.70
CA LEU A 192 6.32 6.39 -2.57
C LEU A 192 6.12 7.71 -1.82
N ASP A 193 6.45 8.83 -2.45
CA ASP A 193 5.98 10.17 -2.08
C ASP A 193 4.83 10.56 -3.00
N SER A 194 3.63 10.72 -2.45
CA SER A 194 2.45 11.17 -3.21
C SER A 194 1.91 12.45 -2.59
N TYR A 195 2.01 13.57 -3.33
CA TYR A 195 1.73 14.88 -2.73
C TYR A 195 1.26 15.93 -3.74
N ASP A 196 0.65 16.97 -3.19
CA ASP A 196 0.15 18.13 -3.94
C ASP A 196 -0.77 17.76 -5.11
N ASN A 197 -1.45 16.61 -5.02
CA ASN A 197 -2.48 16.23 -6.00
C ASN A 197 -3.78 16.98 -5.67
N HIS A 198 -4.48 17.48 -6.71
CA HIS A 198 -5.68 18.29 -6.52
C HIS A 198 -6.63 18.20 -7.71
N ASP A 199 -7.91 18.13 -7.46
CA ASP A 199 -8.98 17.98 -8.45
C ASP A 199 -9.91 19.20 -8.42
N ASP A 200 -9.67 20.15 -9.29
CA ASP A 200 -10.48 21.36 -9.39
C ASP A 200 -11.91 21.07 -9.86
N ALA A 201 -12.08 20.03 -10.68
CA ALA A 201 -13.38 19.73 -11.31
C ALA A 201 -14.44 19.25 -10.32
N THR A 202 -14.04 18.56 -9.24
CA THR A 202 -14.96 18.13 -8.19
C THR A 202 -14.85 18.94 -6.90
N GLY A 203 -14.07 20.01 -6.90
CA GLY A 203 -13.84 20.84 -5.73
C GLY A 203 -12.85 20.20 -4.76
N GLY A 204 -11.87 19.46 -5.24
CA GLY A 204 -10.83 18.85 -4.44
C GLY A 204 -11.16 17.46 -3.90
N LYS A 205 -12.30 16.87 -4.22
CA LYS A 205 -12.87 15.67 -3.55
C LYS A 205 -12.42 14.31 -4.14
N ARG A 206 -11.41 14.27 -4.97
CA ARG A 206 -11.00 13.02 -5.63
C ARG A 206 -9.50 12.82 -5.71
N ALA A 207 -8.74 13.79 -5.30
CA ALA A 207 -7.30 13.74 -5.44
C ALA A 207 -6.62 13.35 -4.14
N ASP A 208 -6.54 12.05 -3.93
CA ASP A 208 -5.84 11.43 -2.82
C ASP A 208 -4.33 11.30 -3.10
N GLY A 209 -3.58 11.01 -2.08
CA GLY A 209 -2.22 10.51 -2.27
C GLY A 209 -2.24 9.13 -2.94
N ILE A 210 -2.88 8.17 -2.31
CA ILE A 210 -3.09 6.81 -2.81
C ILE A 210 -4.55 6.42 -2.62
N ALA A 211 -5.18 5.87 -3.68
CA ALA A 211 -6.47 5.23 -3.60
C ALA A 211 -6.38 3.74 -3.98
N ILE A 212 -6.87 2.85 -3.10
CA ILE A 212 -7.17 1.47 -3.45
C ILE A 212 -8.68 1.32 -3.35
N THR A 213 -9.37 1.36 -4.49
CA THR A 213 -10.80 1.66 -4.50
C THR A 213 -11.58 0.92 -5.59
N HIS A 214 -12.90 0.77 -5.41
CA HIS A 214 -13.81 0.19 -6.42
C HIS A 214 -13.34 -1.15 -6.97
N GLY A 215 -13.16 -2.12 -6.10
CA GLY A 215 -12.74 -3.45 -6.52
C GLY A 215 -12.45 -4.38 -5.37
N SER A 216 -11.66 -5.39 -5.65
CA SER A 216 -11.24 -6.41 -4.69
C SER A 216 -9.92 -7.05 -5.10
N GLY A 217 -9.19 -7.54 -4.12
CA GLY A 217 -7.94 -8.28 -4.32
C GLY A 217 -7.20 -8.42 -3.00
N ARG A 218 -6.60 -9.57 -2.77
CA ARG A 218 -5.91 -9.90 -1.53
C ARG A 218 -4.41 -9.64 -1.63
N GLY A 219 -3.74 -9.53 -0.50
CA GLY A 219 -2.29 -9.44 -0.44
C GLY A 219 -1.71 -8.08 -0.87
N ASN A 220 -2.55 -7.05 -1.03
CA ASN A 220 -2.07 -5.71 -1.34
C ASN A 220 -1.41 -5.05 -0.12
N VAL A 221 -0.25 -4.43 -0.32
CA VAL A 221 0.56 -3.82 0.73
C VAL A 221 0.96 -2.40 0.36
N ILE A 222 0.78 -1.47 1.30
CA ILE A 222 1.31 -0.10 1.27
C ILE A 222 2.36 0.00 2.37
N THR A 223 3.60 0.34 2.05
CA THR A 223 4.69 0.44 3.04
C THR A 223 5.73 1.50 2.70
N GLY A 224 6.25 2.19 3.70
CA GLY A 224 7.27 3.23 3.53
C GLY A 224 6.79 4.45 2.74
N VAL A 225 5.50 4.75 2.76
CA VAL A 225 4.86 5.80 1.96
C VAL A 225 4.75 7.11 2.75
N ARG A 226 4.89 8.25 2.05
CA ARG A 226 4.40 9.55 2.51
C ARG A 226 3.32 10.03 1.55
N ALA A 227 2.12 10.27 2.09
CA ALA A 227 0.98 10.83 1.36
C ALA A 227 0.62 12.18 2.00
N PHE A 228 0.87 13.30 1.32
CA PHE A 228 0.77 14.59 1.99
C PHE A 228 0.36 15.74 1.08
N ASN A 229 -0.29 16.73 1.69
CA ASN A 229 -0.73 17.93 1.01
C ASN A 229 -1.67 17.67 -0.18
N ASN A 230 -2.38 16.56 -0.22
CA ASN A 230 -3.36 16.28 -1.26
C ASN A 230 -4.68 17.01 -0.92
N SER A 231 -5.47 17.33 -1.93
CA SER A 231 -6.73 18.04 -1.70
C SER A 231 -7.80 17.19 -1.03
N ASP A 232 -7.72 15.88 -1.15
CA ASP A 232 -8.59 14.92 -0.43
C ASP A 232 -7.77 14.12 0.58
N ASP A 233 -7.91 12.83 0.64
CA ASP A 233 -7.28 11.97 1.63
C ASP A 233 -5.81 11.65 1.33
N GLY A 234 -5.05 11.26 2.34
CA GLY A 234 -3.71 10.74 2.12
C GLY A 234 -3.73 9.32 1.55
N VAL A 235 -4.44 8.42 2.22
CA VAL A 235 -4.66 7.04 1.78
C VAL A 235 -6.15 6.73 1.87
N ASP A 236 -6.76 6.40 0.73
CA ASP A 236 -8.17 6.08 0.61
C ASP A 236 -8.41 4.61 0.21
N LEU A 237 -9.22 3.88 0.99
CA LEU A 237 -9.67 2.52 0.71
C LEU A 237 -11.18 2.44 0.43
N TRP A 238 -11.76 3.50 -0.13
CA TRP A 238 -13.19 3.61 -0.35
C TRP A 238 -13.73 2.52 -1.28
N ARG A 239 -14.75 1.80 -0.82
CA ARG A 239 -15.38 0.68 -1.54
C ARG A 239 -14.43 -0.42 -2.02
N TRP A 240 -13.32 -0.61 -1.32
CA TRP A 240 -12.47 -1.77 -1.54
C TRP A 240 -12.93 -2.96 -0.72
N ALA A 241 -13.10 -4.13 -1.35
CA ALA A 241 -13.79 -5.27 -0.74
C ALA A 241 -12.86 -6.32 -0.08
N SER A 242 -11.55 -6.11 -0.06
CA SER A 242 -10.59 -7.07 0.46
C SER A 242 -9.62 -6.44 1.46
N PRO A 243 -9.02 -7.20 2.39
CA PRO A 243 -8.04 -6.66 3.31
C PRO A 243 -6.81 -6.07 2.60
N VAL A 244 -6.39 -4.88 3.04
CA VAL A 244 -5.14 -4.22 2.66
C VAL A 244 -4.28 -4.10 3.91
N THR A 245 -2.96 -4.33 3.77
CA THR A 245 -1.98 -4.07 4.82
C THR A 245 -1.29 -2.72 4.56
N ILE A 246 -1.31 -1.84 5.56
CA ILE A 246 -0.64 -0.54 5.54
C ILE A 246 0.35 -0.52 6.71
N GLU A 247 1.61 -0.24 6.41
CA GLU A 247 2.64 -0.20 7.44
C GLU A 247 3.72 0.84 7.12
N HIS A 248 4.38 1.36 8.15
CA HIS A 248 5.45 2.35 7.98
C HIS A 248 5.04 3.47 7.01
N THR A 249 3.81 3.99 7.16
CA THR A 249 3.22 4.96 6.23
C THR A 249 2.86 6.24 6.98
N TRP A 250 3.23 7.39 6.41
CA TRP A 250 2.97 8.70 6.99
C TRP A 250 1.99 9.47 6.09
N SER A 251 0.95 10.00 6.69
CA SER A 251 -0.08 10.77 5.98
C SER A 251 -0.33 12.10 6.68
N PHE A 252 -0.07 13.23 5.99
CA PHE A 252 -0.13 14.51 6.67
C PHE A 252 -0.48 15.70 5.78
N GLY A 253 -1.13 16.70 6.39
CA GLY A 253 -1.45 17.96 5.74
C GLY A 253 -2.43 17.83 4.57
N ASN A 254 -3.24 16.76 4.53
CA ASN A 254 -4.22 16.54 3.49
C ASN A 254 -5.53 17.29 3.79
N GLY A 255 -6.30 17.63 2.74
CA GLY A 255 -7.61 18.31 2.81
C GLY A 255 -7.51 19.82 2.91
N GLU A 256 -6.33 20.43 2.87
CA GLU A 256 -6.19 21.87 2.87
C GLU A 256 -6.33 22.45 1.45
N ASN A 257 -7.19 23.44 1.30
CA ASN A 257 -7.37 24.13 0.01
C ASN A 257 -6.19 25.06 -0.33
N ARG A 258 -5.09 24.50 -0.73
CA ARG A 258 -3.85 25.22 -1.09
C ARG A 258 -3.92 25.90 -2.45
N TRP A 259 -4.81 25.43 -3.29
CA TRP A 259 -4.95 25.88 -4.69
C TRP A 259 -6.08 26.89 -4.87
N HIS A 260 -6.74 27.29 -3.78
CA HIS A 260 -7.88 28.22 -3.80
C HIS A 260 -9.03 27.73 -4.70
N ILE A 261 -9.27 26.42 -4.71
CA ILE A 261 -10.36 25.79 -5.48
C ILE A 261 -11.71 26.36 -5.01
N PRO A 262 -12.53 26.90 -5.91
CA PRO A 262 -13.87 27.38 -5.54
C PRO A 262 -14.75 26.22 -5.04
N HIS A 263 -15.55 26.48 -4.00
CA HIS A 263 -16.46 25.48 -3.41
C HIS A 263 -15.75 24.19 -3.00
N PHE A 264 -14.57 24.34 -2.41
CA PHE A 264 -13.74 23.24 -1.96
C PHE A 264 -14.50 22.27 -1.04
N ARG A 265 -14.34 20.96 -1.27
CA ARG A 265 -15.04 19.88 -0.57
C ARG A 265 -14.15 18.70 -0.24
N GLY A 266 -12.83 18.83 -0.39
CA GLY A 266 -11.89 17.79 0.00
C GLY A 266 -12.04 17.45 1.49
N ASP A 267 -12.08 16.16 1.82
CA ASP A 267 -12.32 15.70 3.19
C ASP A 267 -11.02 15.73 4.01
N GLY A 268 -9.93 15.20 3.50
CA GLY A 268 -8.59 15.28 4.06
C GLY A 268 -8.37 14.46 5.31
N SER A 269 -8.78 13.20 5.31
CA SER A 269 -8.34 12.24 6.31
C SER A 269 -6.92 11.76 6.01
N GLY A 270 -6.17 11.41 7.05
CA GLY A 270 -4.88 10.75 6.87
C GLY A 270 -5.06 9.37 6.24
N PHE A 271 -5.91 8.56 6.84
CA PHE A 271 -6.25 7.20 6.37
C PHE A 271 -7.75 6.99 6.42
N GLN A 272 -8.36 6.90 5.26
CA GLN A 272 -9.75 6.49 5.07
C GLN A 272 -9.78 4.98 4.82
N LEU A 273 -10.34 4.21 5.75
CA LEU A 273 -10.32 2.73 5.73
C LEU A 273 -11.69 2.13 5.35
N GLY A 274 -12.49 2.88 4.64
CA GLY A 274 -13.83 2.48 4.22
C GLY A 274 -14.53 3.59 3.46
N GLY A 275 -15.83 3.47 3.28
CA GLY A 275 -16.66 4.46 2.59
C GLY A 275 -18.12 4.38 3.00
N ASP A 276 -18.99 5.11 2.29
CA ASP A 276 -20.40 5.21 2.60
C ASP A 276 -21.12 3.86 2.68
N ALA A 277 -21.97 3.68 3.67
CA ALA A 277 -22.81 2.50 3.79
C ALA A 277 -23.92 2.47 2.71
N PRO A 278 -24.27 1.28 2.15
CA PRO A 278 -23.69 -0.04 2.40
C PRO A 278 -22.35 -0.22 1.66
N ALA A 279 -21.29 -0.38 2.42
CA ALA A 279 -19.93 -0.58 1.89
C ALA A 279 -19.40 -1.97 2.23
N PRO A 280 -18.43 -2.52 1.47
CA PRO A 280 -17.66 -3.67 1.89
C PRO A 280 -17.02 -3.40 3.26
N SER A 281 -16.91 -4.44 4.07
CA SER A 281 -16.38 -4.33 5.44
C SER A 281 -15.15 -5.23 5.65
N PRO A 282 -14.06 -5.03 4.91
CA PRO A 282 -12.87 -5.84 5.02
C PRO A 282 -12.08 -5.51 6.29
N ALA A 283 -11.36 -6.52 6.78
CA ALA A 283 -10.49 -6.40 7.95
C ALA A 283 -9.10 -5.85 7.55
N HIS A 284 -9.01 -4.58 7.23
CA HIS A 284 -7.72 -3.94 6.95
C HIS A 284 -6.77 -4.01 8.14
N VAL A 285 -5.47 -3.95 7.87
CA VAL A 285 -4.42 -3.92 8.89
C VAL A 285 -3.59 -2.65 8.72
N VAL A 286 -3.54 -1.83 9.75
CA VAL A 286 -2.67 -0.63 9.80
C VAL A 286 -1.72 -0.76 10.97
N ARG A 287 -0.43 -0.66 10.71
CA ARG A 287 0.58 -0.76 11.77
C ARG A 287 1.75 0.19 11.56
N ASN A 288 2.35 0.63 12.66
CA ASN A 288 3.53 1.50 12.70
C ASN A 288 3.45 2.68 11.70
N SER A 289 2.31 3.36 11.68
CA SER A 289 2.00 4.45 10.76
C SER A 289 1.59 5.71 11.52
N ALA A 290 1.72 6.86 10.90
CA ALA A 290 1.39 8.14 11.54
C ALA A 290 0.53 9.03 10.64
N ALA A 291 -0.41 9.76 11.28
CA ALA A 291 -1.27 10.74 10.62
C ALA A 291 -1.22 12.08 11.39
N TRP A 292 -0.82 13.17 10.73
CA TRP A 292 -0.79 14.46 11.42
C TRP A 292 -1.19 15.64 10.55
N GLY A 293 -1.83 16.63 11.20
CA GLY A 293 -2.17 17.89 10.55
C GLY A 293 -3.13 17.76 9.38
N ASN A 294 -3.92 16.69 9.29
CA ASN A 294 -4.95 16.51 8.29
C ASN A 294 -6.23 17.28 8.70
N THR A 295 -7.04 17.71 7.73
CA THR A 295 -8.23 18.53 8.02
C THR A 295 -9.40 17.75 8.60
N GLN A 296 -9.44 16.44 8.43
CA GLN A 296 -10.44 15.59 9.05
C GLN A 296 -9.80 14.65 10.09
N TYR A 297 -9.82 13.37 9.83
CA TYR A 297 -9.39 12.33 10.77
C TYR A 297 -7.93 11.92 10.56
N GLY A 298 -7.28 11.45 11.61
CA GLY A 298 -6.04 10.71 11.47
C GLY A 298 -6.28 9.35 10.79
N PHE A 299 -7.14 8.52 11.41
CA PHE A 299 -7.55 7.20 10.94
C PHE A 299 -9.06 7.06 11.07
N ALA A 300 -9.76 6.71 10.00
CA ALA A 300 -11.21 6.63 10.00
C ALA A 300 -11.74 5.38 9.28
N ALA A 301 -12.70 4.69 9.90
CA ALA A 301 -13.37 3.54 9.29
C ALA A 301 -14.41 3.94 8.24
N LEU A 302 -15.06 5.09 8.39
CA LEU A 302 -16.08 5.66 7.49
C LEU A 302 -17.05 4.61 6.89
N GLY A 303 -17.85 3.97 7.76
CA GLY A 303 -18.84 2.96 7.34
C GLY A 303 -18.30 1.53 7.20
N ASN A 304 -16.99 1.30 7.27
CA ASN A 304 -16.45 -0.05 7.35
C ASN A 304 -16.70 -0.64 8.76
N THR A 305 -17.61 -1.60 8.84
CA THR A 305 -17.97 -2.31 10.09
C THR A 305 -17.07 -3.50 10.39
N GLY A 306 -16.10 -3.83 9.55
CA GLY A 306 -15.23 -4.99 9.65
C GLY A 306 -14.27 -4.95 10.84
N ALA A 307 -13.57 -6.06 11.06
CA ALA A 307 -12.60 -6.22 12.14
C ALA A 307 -11.24 -5.60 11.77
N ILE A 308 -11.22 -4.30 11.47
CA ILE A 308 -10.00 -3.54 11.17
C ILE A 308 -9.02 -3.67 12.36
N ARG A 309 -7.73 -3.83 12.08
CA ARG A 309 -6.67 -3.88 13.09
C ARG A 309 -5.75 -2.68 12.94
N VAL A 310 -5.70 -1.84 13.98
CA VAL A 310 -4.81 -0.67 14.01
C VAL A 310 -3.89 -0.82 15.21
N ARG A 311 -2.59 -0.88 14.96
CA ARG A 311 -1.61 -1.13 16.00
C ARG A 311 -0.38 -0.24 15.88
N ARG A 312 0.07 0.34 17.03
CA ARG A 312 1.25 1.19 17.11
C ARG A 312 1.21 2.30 16.07
N THR A 313 0.11 3.04 16.04
CA THR A 313 -0.05 4.21 15.16
C THR A 313 -0.17 5.48 15.98
N THR A 314 0.24 6.60 15.40
CA THR A 314 0.16 7.93 16.02
C THR A 314 -0.73 8.85 15.20
N ALA A 315 -1.71 9.49 15.85
CA ALA A 315 -2.52 10.56 15.27
C ALA A 315 -2.23 11.86 16.05
N TYR A 316 -1.71 12.90 15.36
CA TYR A 316 -1.30 14.13 15.99
C TYR A 316 -1.85 15.36 15.27
N GLY A 317 -2.50 16.25 16.00
CA GLY A 317 -2.90 17.56 15.46
C GLY A 317 -3.84 17.52 14.25
N ASN A 318 -4.61 16.45 14.03
CA ASN A 318 -5.64 16.43 12.99
C ASN A 318 -6.84 17.27 13.44
N GLN A 319 -7.51 17.98 12.50
CA GLN A 319 -8.54 18.98 12.88
C GLN A 319 -9.83 18.36 13.41
N ALA A 320 -10.21 17.14 12.99
CA ALA A 320 -11.31 16.40 13.59
C ALA A 320 -10.77 15.45 14.68
N ALA A 321 -10.97 14.16 14.59
CA ALA A 321 -10.49 13.18 15.58
C ALA A 321 -9.23 12.46 15.14
N GLY A 322 -8.42 12.01 16.08
CA GLY A 322 -7.27 11.13 15.79
C GLY A 322 -7.71 9.79 15.21
N TYR A 323 -8.78 9.21 15.78
CA TYR A 323 -9.35 7.92 15.36
C TYR A 323 -10.87 8.01 15.34
N SER A 324 -11.50 7.56 14.25
CA SER A 324 -12.95 7.50 14.09
C SER A 324 -13.39 6.14 13.56
N PHE A 325 -13.98 5.32 14.44
CA PHE A 325 -14.38 3.92 14.14
C PHE A 325 -15.81 3.62 14.61
N PRO A 326 -16.80 4.50 14.37
CA PRO A 326 -18.17 4.25 14.79
C PRO A 326 -18.73 3.02 14.07
N GLY A 327 -19.34 2.10 14.82
CA GLY A 327 -19.94 0.87 14.27
C GLY A 327 -18.95 -0.18 13.75
N SER A 328 -17.64 0.07 13.80
CA SER A 328 -16.62 -0.89 13.39
C SER A 328 -16.30 -1.89 14.50
N HIS A 329 -16.02 -3.15 14.13
CA HIS A 329 -15.47 -4.16 15.05
C HIS A 329 -13.94 -4.07 15.15
N ALA A 330 -13.41 -2.86 15.04
CA ALA A 330 -11.97 -2.61 15.03
C ALA A 330 -11.28 -3.03 16.32
N ARG A 331 -10.01 -3.44 16.20
CA ARG A 331 -9.09 -3.67 17.31
C ARG A 331 -7.98 -2.64 17.26
N LEU A 332 -7.94 -1.79 18.28
CA LEU A 332 -7.03 -0.66 18.41
C LEU A 332 -6.01 -0.96 19.50
N GLU A 333 -4.75 -1.23 19.14
CA GLU A 333 -3.74 -1.69 20.09
C GLU A 333 -2.52 -0.76 20.11
N ARG A 334 -2.14 -0.26 21.30
CA ARG A 334 -0.95 0.56 21.53
C ARG A 334 -0.88 1.78 20.60
N ASN A 335 -2.02 2.40 20.32
CA ASN A 335 -2.10 3.60 19.49
C ASN A 335 -2.04 4.87 20.35
N LEU A 336 -1.63 5.97 19.77
CA LEU A 336 -1.50 7.26 20.43
C LEU A 336 -2.23 8.34 19.65
N ALA A 337 -3.10 9.11 20.33
CA ALA A 337 -3.76 10.29 19.80
C ALA A 337 -3.47 11.50 20.66
N VAL A 338 -2.85 12.54 20.09
CA VAL A 338 -2.44 13.73 20.82
C VAL A 338 -2.83 14.99 20.05
N SER A 339 -3.38 15.98 20.74
CA SER A 339 -3.67 17.33 20.20
C SER A 339 -4.58 17.34 18.96
N ASN A 340 -5.45 16.34 18.76
CA ASN A 340 -6.44 16.38 17.70
C ASN A 340 -7.64 17.28 18.07
N GLY A 341 -8.28 17.91 17.08
CA GLY A 341 -9.18 19.06 17.29
C GLY A 341 -10.51 18.75 17.94
N ARG A 342 -11.14 17.62 17.69
CA ARG A 342 -12.33 17.19 18.41
C ARG A 342 -12.02 16.04 19.34
N ALA A 343 -12.39 16.27 20.59
CA ALA A 343 -11.98 15.51 21.75
C ALA A 343 -12.46 14.06 21.82
N LYS A 344 -12.82 13.41 20.72
CA LYS A 344 -13.25 12.02 20.80
C LYS A 344 -12.65 11.23 19.66
N THR A 345 -11.78 10.37 20.02
CA THR A 345 -11.68 9.07 19.43
C THR A 345 -13.06 8.43 19.49
N ASP A 346 -13.82 8.54 18.42
CA ASP A 346 -15.13 7.88 18.34
C ASP A 346 -14.87 6.43 17.95
N THR A 347 -14.67 5.58 18.92
CA THR A 347 -14.45 4.16 18.69
C THR A 347 -15.76 3.35 18.66
N GLY A 348 -16.91 3.98 18.99
CA GLY A 348 -18.16 3.26 19.11
C GLY A 348 -18.15 2.15 20.17
N ALA A 349 -19.31 1.49 20.37
CA ALA A 349 -19.45 0.42 21.35
C ALA A 349 -18.84 -0.93 20.92
N THR A 350 -18.59 -1.10 19.63
CA THR A 350 -18.14 -2.39 19.03
C THR A 350 -16.62 -2.50 18.87
N ALA A 351 -15.91 -1.38 18.87
CA ALA A 351 -14.46 -1.36 18.77
C ALA A 351 -13.81 -1.66 20.14
N VAL A 352 -12.76 -2.49 20.12
CA VAL A 352 -12.00 -2.84 21.32
C VAL A 352 -10.66 -2.12 21.29
N SER A 353 -10.38 -1.35 22.36
CA SER A 353 -9.08 -0.67 22.55
C SER A 353 -8.28 -1.31 23.67
N ARG A 354 -6.99 -1.59 23.43
CA ARG A 354 -6.05 -2.15 24.42
C ARG A 354 -4.73 -1.40 24.41
N GLY A 355 -4.32 -0.90 25.56
CA GLY A 355 -3.04 -0.19 25.72
C GLY A 355 -2.89 1.02 24.81
N SER A 356 -3.98 1.55 24.26
CA SER A 356 -4.00 2.76 23.46
C SER A 356 -4.26 3.96 24.37
N HIS A 357 -3.60 5.08 24.07
CA HIS A 357 -3.74 6.31 24.82
C HIS A 357 -4.33 7.40 23.94
N TRP A 358 -5.42 7.98 24.42
CA TRP A 358 -6.14 9.05 23.76
C TRP A 358 -5.97 10.32 24.60
N THR A 359 -5.32 11.33 24.06
CA THR A 359 -5.43 12.67 24.62
C THR A 359 -6.38 13.46 23.74
N PRO A 360 -7.63 13.62 24.16
CA PRO A 360 -8.48 14.67 23.61
C PRO A 360 -7.78 15.99 23.87
N GLY A 361 -8.10 17.08 23.19
CA GLY A 361 -7.56 18.39 23.49
C GLY A 361 -7.50 18.72 24.99
N ARG A 362 -8.01 17.79 25.84
CA ARG A 362 -7.81 17.59 27.28
C ARG A 362 -7.93 16.10 27.57
N SER A 363 -6.84 15.50 27.92
CA SER A 363 -6.53 14.09 28.09
C SER A 363 -7.47 13.25 28.94
N SER A 364 -7.70 11.99 28.55
CA SER A 364 -7.99 10.91 29.49
C SER A 364 -6.99 9.77 29.24
N GLY A 365 -6.07 9.58 30.17
CA GLY A 365 -5.11 8.46 30.16
C GLY A 365 -3.64 8.82 30.14
N TRP A 366 -3.27 9.97 29.65
CA TRP A 366 -1.97 10.59 29.93
C TRP A 366 -2.07 11.39 31.22
N ASN A 367 -1.00 11.39 32.05
CA ASN A 367 -0.96 12.15 33.29
C ASN A 367 -1.37 13.61 33.06
N PRO A 368 -2.51 14.08 33.61
CA PRO A 368 -3.01 15.44 33.35
C PRO A 368 -2.11 16.58 33.85
N GLY A 369 -1.01 16.25 34.52
CA GLY A 369 0.03 17.20 34.95
C GLY A 369 1.16 17.41 33.94
N ALA A 370 1.23 16.63 32.85
CA ALA A 370 2.27 16.83 31.83
C ALA A 370 1.81 17.89 30.82
N ALA A 371 2.29 19.10 31.00
CA ALA A 371 2.05 20.23 30.07
C ALA A 371 2.72 20.05 28.70
N THR A 372 3.45 18.97 28.47
CA THR A 372 4.25 18.72 27.26
C THR A 372 3.73 17.49 26.52
N PRO A 373 3.64 17.50 25.18
CA PRO A 373 3.38 16.29 24.40
C PRO A 373 4.39 15.19 24.76
N PRO A 374 3.97 13.90 24.74
CA PRO A 374 4.82 12.77 25.16
C PRO A 374 5.92 12.47 24.12
N PHE A 375 6.25 13.40 23.26
CA PHE A 375 7.15 13.19 22.14
C PHE A 375 8.53 13.80 22.37
N VAL A 376 9.56 13.20 21.80
CA VAL A 376 10.91 13.76 21.77
C VAL A 376 10.87 15.12 21.07
N THR A 377 10.16 15.21 19.95
CA THR A 377 9.86 16.49 19.29
C THR A 377 8.55 16.43 18.50
N THR A 378 7.90 17.57 18.37
CA THR A 378 6.74 17.80 17.50
C THR A 378 7.08 18.64 16.27
N ASP A 379 8.36 18.93 16.03
CA ASP A 379 8.82 19.60 14.82
C ASP A 379 8.95 18.59 13.67
N PRO A 380 8.16 18.70 12.60
CA PRO A 380 8.13 17.73 11.50
C PRO A 380 9.28 17.90 10.50
N VAL A 381 10.22 18.82 10.71
CA VAL A 381 11.24 19.16 9.71
C VAL A 381 12.03 17.92 9.25
N THR A 382 12.42 17.04 10.17
CA THR A 382 13.18 15.83 9.84
C THR A 382 12.33 14.76 9.16
N ALA A 383 11.05 14.63 9.51
CA ALA A 383 10.11 13.72 8.85
C ALA A 383 9.80 14.15 7.39
N ARG A 384 9.87 15.46 7.13
CA ARG A 384 9.69 16.03 5.79
C ARG A 384 10.99 16.04 4.97
N GLY A 385 12.11 15.65 5.55
CA GLY A 385 13.42 15.61 4.91
C GLY A 385 13.51 14.59 3.77
N ALA A 386 14.68 14.56 3.13
CA ALA A 386 14.97 13.60 2.06
C ALA A 386 14.88 12.15 2.55
N ARG A 387 14.42 11.25 1.69
CA ARG A 387 14.48 9.80 1.94
C ARG A 387 15.91 9.32 2.09
N ARG A 388 16.09 8.19 2.73
CA ARG A 388 17.37 7.48 2.77
C ARG A 388 17.78 7.02 1.36
N GLN A 389 19.03 6.68 1.17
CA GLN A 389 19.56 6.27 -0.13
C GLN A 389 18.86 5.01 -0.69
N ASP A 390 18.37 4.13 0.17
CA ASP A 390 17.60 2.94 -0.21
C ASP A 390 16.11 3.23 -0.51
N GLY A 391 15.72 4.49 -0.44
CA GLY A 391 14.34 4.96 -0.66
C GLY A 391 13.44 4.85 0.57
N SER A 392 13.91 4.33 1.71
CA SER A 392 13.13 4.26 2.95
C SER A 392 12.87 5.65 3.55
N LEU A 393 11.96 5.70 4.51
CA LEU A 393 11.62 6.93 5.22
C LEU A 393 12.84 7.53 5.92
N PRO A 394 12.93 8.88 6.06
CA PRO A 394 14.04 9.51 6.76
C PRO A 394 14.06 9.11 8.24
N VAL A 395 15.25 9.12 8.84
CA VAL A 395 15.40 9.00 10.30
C VAL A 395 14.84 10.25 10.95
N THR A 396 13.95 10.10 11.92
CA THR A 396 13.37 11.21 12.64
C THR A 396 13.08 10.87 14.09
N SER A 397 13.15 11.86 14.95
CA SER A 397 12.62 11.82 16.33
C SER A 397 11.22 12.46 16.44
N PHE A 398 10.67 12.96 15.35
CA PHE A 398 9.33 13.53 15.28
C PHE A 398 8.28 12.50 15.68
N LEU A 399 7.40 12.83 16.62
CA LEU A 399 6.37 11.97 17.19
C LEU A 399 6.86 10.64 17.80
N VAL A 400 8.16 10.49 18.03
CA VAL A 400 8.71 9.37 18.81
C VAL A 400 8.42 9.63 20.28
N VAL A 401 7.89 8.63 20.99
CA VAL A 401 7.51 8.76 22.38
C VAL A 401 8.76 8.85 23.28
N ALA A 402 8.83 9.88 24.12
CA ALA A 402 10.03 10.24 24.86
C ALA A 402 10.39 9.28 26.01
N ASP A 403 9.39 8.57 26.58
CA ASP A 403 9.59 7.66 27.73
C ASP A 403 9.98 6.23 27.29
N GLY A 404 10.17 6.00 25.98
CA GLY A 404 10.52 4.69 25.45
C GLY A 404 9.40 3.66 25.47
N SER A 405 8.17 4.06 25.79
CA SER A 405 7.03 3.15 25.77
C SER A 405 6.74 2.66 24.35
N GLU A 406 6.31 1.42 24.23
CA GLU A 406 5.95 0.81 22.94
C GLU A 406 4.55 1.23 22.47
N ILE A 407 4.21 2.50 22.57
CA ILE A 407 2.93 3.07 22.13
C ILE A 407 3.15 4.03 20.98
N GLY A 408 2.20 4.12 20.06
CA GLY A 408 2.34 4.94 18.88
C GLY A 408 3.29 4.36 17.83
N SER A 409 3.50 5.11 16.75
CA SER A 409 4.45 4.78 15.68
C SER A 409 5.90 4.96 16.14
N THR A 410 6.80 4.09 15.68
CA THR A 410 8.26 4.29 15.85
C THR A 410 8.82 5.36 14.94
N MET A 411 8.05 5.81 13.95
CA MET A 411 8.46 6.76 12.92
C MET A 411 9.67 6.28 12.07
N GLU A 412 9.76 4.95 11.89
CA GLU A 412 10.76 4.27 11.04
C GLU A 412 10.16 3.72 9.76
#